data_67ce5eb4d628cbfc2d987fa1d78b89d8
#
_entry.id   67ce5eb4d628cbfc2d987fa1d78b89d8
#
_cell.length_a   1.000
_cell.length_b   1.000
_cell.length_c   1.000
_cell.angle_alpha   90.00
_cell.angle_beta   90.00
_cell.angle_gamma   90.00
#
_symmetry.space_group_name_H-M   'P 1'
#
loop_
_entity.id
_entity.type
_entity.pdbx_description
1 polymer ?
#
loop_
_entity_poly.entity_id
_entity_poly.type
_entity_poly.pdbx_seq_one_letter_code
_entity_poly.pdbx_strand_id
1 'polypeptide(L)'
;MRNTPAISRPTPRLRATLLALALAATAGTTVAAAAPAHAAPRQDTTPFQGVNWADPRDNYADDPVVLSGLSTSDSYARTYAKASRVIAAFRANLGANTVRLPINPYTVNGAYWKSYRGVIDAASAQGFKVIVSYWEGTGANKDGLIDDEATYWPMWDTVIKAYQHNKRVYFEPMNEPHGYTETEWADTAAKWLAAYPSVPRDRVFVSGAGYNDHVTSVCADPRLKGTYLSLHDYGFWKDYATYDEWVADIKGRIGDCASRTVADEFGAPMTTGLDYNKPDASDNFVNYIQAATDTFRELKMGSVYWPGLRTDDTYSLQTLTGDPDRPWLATTNQSGADRLAWAWGRGRPVTR
;
A
#
# COMPACT_ATOMS: atom_id res chain seq x y z
N MET A 1 48.41 53.75 -45.37
CA MET A 1 49.88 53.75 -45.48
C MET A 1 50.28 52.30 -45.26
N ARG A 2 50.53 51.58 -46.36
CA ARG A 2 51.85 51.21 -46.84
C ARG A 2 52.74 50.73 -45.67
N ASN A 3 53.32 49.49 -45.58
CA ASN A 3 54.07 48.74 -46.59
C ASN A 3 54.29 47.29 -46.09
N THR A 4 54.14 46.35 -46.97
CA THR A 4 54.94 45.11 -47.08
C THR A 4 56.29 45.50 -47.71
N PRO A 5 57.35 44.65 -47.90
CA PRO A 5 57.55 43.19 -47.72
C PRO A 5 58.96 42.84 -47.26
N ALA A 6 59.31 41.54 -47.16
CA ALA A 6 60.45 40.98 -47.90
C ALA A 6 60.73 39.47 -47.56
N ILE A 7 60.96 38.79 -48.60
CA ILE A 7 61.31 37.42 -48.94
C ILE A 7 62.76 37.13 -48.61
N SER A 8 63.08 35.89 -48.20
CA SER A 8 64.27 35.16 -48.73
C SER A 8 64.26 33.66 -48.41
N ARG A 9 64.50 32.88 -49.42
CA ARG A 9 64.81 31.45 -49.49
C ARG A 9 66.37 31.32 -49.66
N PRO A 10 67.02 30.11 -49.83
CA PRO A 10 66.74 28.68 -49.47
C PRO A 10 67.96 27.87 -49.02
N THR A 11 67.69 26.56 -48.67
CA THR A 11 68.50 25.32 -48.96
C THR A 11 69.68 24.90 -48.06
N PRO A 12 70.20 23.64 -48.12
CA PRO A 12 69.56 22.33 -48.43
C PRO A 12 69.94 21.12 -47.51
N ARG A 13 69.20 20.10 -47.64
CA ARG A 13 69.44 18.65 -47.59
C ARG A 13 70.46 18.01 -46.62
N LEU A 14 70.05 17.08 -45.80
CA LEU A 14 70.66 15.76 -45.63
C LEU A 14 69.58 14.68 -45.39
N ARG A 15 69.62 13.62 -46.20
CA ARG A 15 68.82 12.43 -46.10
C ARG A 15 69.42 11.53 -45.03
N ALA A 16 68.53 11.06 -44.07
CA ALA A 16 68.84 9.92 -43.29
C ALA A 16 67.61 9.00 -43.36
N THR A 17 67.79 7.86 -43.97
CA THR A 17 66.84 6.78 -44.08
C THR A 17 66.81 6.02 -42.74
N LEU A 18 65.72 6.03 -42.03
CA LEU A 18 65.49 5.15 -40.89
C LEU A 18 64.29 4.25 -41.19
N LEU A 19 64.55 2.94 -41.18
CA LEU A 19 63.61 1.86 -41.26
C LEU A 19 62.69 1.95 -40.06
N ALA A 20 61.33 2.20 -40.26
CA ALA A 20 60.34 2.08 -39.20
C ALA A 20 59.70 0.70 -39.29
N LEU A 21 59.98 -0.15 -38.30
CA LEU A 21 59.17 -1.36 -38.04
C LEU A 21 57.78 -0.93 -37.59
N ALA A 22 56.76 -1.26 -38.37
CA ALA A 22 55.38 -1.09 -37.97
C ALA A 22 54.96 -2.26 -37.05
N LEU A 23 54.87 -2.02 -35.74
CA LEU A 23 54.12 -2.90 -34.83
C LEU A 23 52.63 -2.58 -34.98
N ALA A 24 51.88 -3.50 -35.59
CA ALA A 24 50.41 -3.42 -35.59
C ALA A 24 49.93 -3.88 -34.20
N ALA A 25 49.53 -2.89 -33.37
CA ALA A 25 48.79 -3.16 -32.15
C ALA A 25 47.32 -3.38 -32.52
N THR A 26 46.88 -4.63 -32.55
CA THR A 26 45.47 -4.98 -32.60
C THR A 26 44.85 -4.66 -31.25
N ALA A 27 44.15 -3.54 -31.15
CA ALA A 27 43.29 -3.24 -30.02
C ALA A 27 42.09 -4.19 -30.07
N GLY A 28 42.13 -5.27 -29.33
CA GLY A 28 41.00 -6.15 -29.08
C GLY A 28 39.98 -5.40 -28.20
N THR A 29 38.90 -4.92 -28.79
CA THR A 29 37.75 -4.45 -28.03
C THR A 29 37.08 -5.66 -27.41
N THR A 30 37.37 -5.95 -26.16
CA THR A 30 36.56 -6.87 -25.35
C THR A 30 35.21 -6.22 -25.11
N VAL A 31 34.21 -6.62 -25.89
CA VAL A 31 32.81 -6.35 -25.56
C VAL A 31 32.53 -7.15 -24.31
N ALA A 32 32.52 -6.49 -23.15
CA ALA A 32 32.00 -7.08 -21.95
C ALA A 32 30.49 -7.35 -22.18
N ALA A 33 30.11 -8.60 -22.33
CA ALA A 33 28.72 -9.00 -22.35
C ALA A 33 28.14 -8.60 -20.99
N ALA A 34 27.21 -7.62 -21.00
CA ALA A 34 26.45 -7.29 -19.81
C ALA A 34 25.74 -8.56 -19.34
N ALA A 35 26.05 -9.01 -18.13
CA ALA A 35 25.33 -10.11 -17.53
C ALA A 35 23.82 -9.77 -17.56
N PRO A 36 22.94 -10.72 -17.88
CA PRO A 36 21.52 -10.46 -17.87
C PRO A 36 21.14 -9.94 -16.48
N ALA A 37 20.55 -8.74 -16.44
CA ALA A 37 20.01 -8.20 -15.20
C ALA A 37 19.04 -9.25 -14.67
N HIS A 38 19.36 -9.85 -13.53
CA HIS A 38 18.44 -10.75 -12.85
C HIS A 38 17.22 -9.93 -12.56
N ALA A 39 16.08 -10.27 -13.17
CA ALA A 39 14.80 -9.70 -12.83
C ALA A 39 14.63 -9.84 -11.31
N ALA A 40 14.35 -8.73 -10.63
CA ALA A 40 14.09 -8.78 -9.19
C ALA A 40 13.00 -9.85 -8.95
N PRO A 41 13.11 -10.67 -7.88
CA PRO A 41 12.10 -11.67 -7.60
C PRO A 41 10.74 -11.00 -7.58
N ARG A 42 9.79 -11.58 -8.31
CA ARG A 42 8.42 -11.09 -8.41
C ARG A 42 7.82 -11.20 -7.01
N GLN A 43 7.37 -10.09 -6.45
CA GLN A 43 6.67 -10.11 -5.17
C GLN A 43 5.35 -10.84 -5.34
N ASP A 44 4.93 -11.55 -4.29
CA ASP A 44 3.63 -12.22 -4.23
C ASP A 44 2.76 -11.47 -3.22
N THR A 45 1.69 -10.86 -3.71
CA THR A 45 0.73 -10.14 -2.87
C THR A 45 -0.48 -10.99 -2.48
N THR A 46 -0.68 -12.16 -3.08
CA THR A 46 -1.80 -13.06 -2.78
C THR A 46 -1.95 -13.45 -1.31
N PRO A 47 -0.88 -13.47 -0.47
CA PRO A 47 -1.03 -13.75 0.94
C PRO A 47 -1.69 -12.63 1.76
N PHE A 48 -1.93 -11.44 1.18
CA PHE A 48 -2.66 -10.37 1.88
C PHE A 48 -4.16 -10.52 1.62
N GLN A 49 -4.85 -11.16 2.53
CA GLN A 49 -6.28 -11.47 2.49
C GLN A 49 -6.90 -10.90 3.77
N GLY A 50 -7.47 -9.72 3.71
CA GLY A 50 -7.78 -9.04 4.95
C GLY A 50 -8.89 -8.01 4.93
N VAL A 51 -8.97 -7.32 6.06
CA VAL A 51 -9.93 -6.26 6.29
C VAL A 51 -9.29 -5.12 7.08
N ASN A 52 -9.82 -3.91 6.91
CA ASN A 52 -9.51 -2.77 7.76
C ASN A 52 -10.34 -2.81 9.04
N TRP A 53 -9.73 -2.49 10.18
CA TRP A 53 -10.45 -2.25 11.43
C TRP A 53 -10.30 -0.78 11.80
N ALA A 54 -11.41 -0.06 11.81
CA ALA A 54 -11.39 1.40 11.81
C ALA A 54 -12.01 2.02 13.07
N ASP A 55 -11.63 3.26 13.31
CA ASP A 55 -12.29 4.18 14.22
C ASP A 55 -13.67 4.60 13.64
N PRO A 56 -14.74 4.72 14.44
CA PRO A 56 -16.02 5.21 13.95
C PRO A 56 -15.97 6.58 13.24
N ARG A 57 -14.93 7.38 13.51
CA ARG A 57 -14.70 8.69 12.89
C ARG A 57 -13.92 8.65 11.57
N ASP A 58 -13.86 7.48 10.93
CA ASP A 58 -13.13 7.28 9.67
C ASP A 58 -11.60 7.46 9.80
N ASN A 59 -11.07 7.12 10.97
CA ASN A 59 -9.66 7.24 11.35
C ASN A 59 -9.08 8.66 11.40
N TYR A 60 -9.75 9.66 10.85
CA TYR A 60 -9.32 11.05 10.91
C TYR A 60 -9.69 11.66 12.27
N ALA A 61 -8.70 11.91 13.09
CA ALA A 61 -8.90 12.38 14.46
C ALA A 61 -7.72 13.21 14.96
N ASP A 62 -8.03 14.33 15.65
CA ASP A 62 -7.05 15.19 16.33
C ASP A 62 -6.86 14.76 17.81
N ASP A 63 -7.13 13.50 18.08
CA ASP A 63 -6.91 12.79 19.34
C ASP A 63 -6.58 11.31 19.03
N PRO A 64 -6.42 10.43 20.03
CA PRO A 64 -6.15 9.02 19.76
C PRO A 64 -7.20 8.35 18.88
N VAL A 65 -6.75 7.66 17.84
CA VAL A 65 -7.59 6.76 17.04
C VAL A 65 -8.03 5.58 17.89
N VAL A 66 -9.33 5.37 18.01
CA VAL A 66 -9.92 4.32 18.85
C VAL A 66 -10.75 3.38 17.99
N LEU A 67 -10.23 2.20 17.74
CA LEU A 67 -10.90 1.20 16.90
C LEU A 67 -12.27 0.79 17.46
N SER A 68 -13.21 0.56 16.57
CA SER A 68 -14.58 0.16 16.92
C SER A 68 -14.61 -0.99 17.94
N GLY A 69 -15.29 -0.77 19.05
CA GLY A 69 -15.41 -1.72 20.17
C GLY A 69 -14.30 -1.59 21.24
N LEU A 70 -13.32 -0.70 21.06
CA LEU A 70 -12.29 -0.40 22.05
C LEU A 70 -12.54 0.94 22.74
N SER A 71 -11.75 1.23 23.77
CA SER A 71 -11.80 2.48 24.53
C SER A 71 -10.39 2.92 24.93
N THR A 72 -10.17 4.25 25.02
CA THR A 72 -8.93 4.82 25.57
C THR A 72 -8.74 4.47 27.05
N SER A 73 -9.80 4.11 27.77
CA SER A 73 -9.75 3.64 29.15
C SER A 73 -9.40 2.16 29.30
N ASP A 74 -9.37 1.38 28.20
CA ASP A 74 -8.98 -0.02 28.25
C ASP A 74 -7.49 -0.16 28.62
N SER A 75 -7.18 -1.06 29.54
CA SER A 75 -5.80 -1.46 29.78
C SER A 75 -5.25 -2.28 28.59
N TYR A 76 -3.93 -2.40 28.49
CA TYR A 76 -3.32 -3.31 27.50
C TYR A 76 -3.96 -4.71 27.51
N ALA A 77 -4.12 -5.31 28.67
CA ALA A 77 -4.67 -6.65 28.79
C ALA A 77 -6.13 -6.73 28.31
N ARG A 78 -6.92 -5.70 28.58
CA ARG A 78 -8.32 -5.63 28.13
C ARG A 78 -8.40 -5.40 26.62
N THR A 79 -7.59 -4.48 26.08
CA THR A 79 -7.46 -4.28 24.64
C THR A 79 -7.02 -5.56 23.92
N TYR A 80 -6.00 -6.23 24.41
CA TYR A 80 -5.52 -7.50 23.86
C TYR A 80 -6.61 -8.57 23.84
N ALA A 81 -7.37 -8.71 24.94
CA ALA A 81 -8.44 -9.70 25.03
C ALA A 81 -9.60 -9.41 24.06
N LYS A 82 -10.05 -8.15 23.96
CA LYS A 82 -11.07 -7.73 23.00
C LYS A 82 -10.58 -7.91 21.56
N ALA A 83 -9.38 -7.43 21.26
CA ALA A 83 -8.77 -7.56 19.94
C ALA A 83 -8.61 -9.03 19.52
N SER A 84 -8.21 -9.90 20.45
CA SER A 84 -8.10 -11.34 20.17
C SER A 84 -9.42 -11.93 19.67
N ARG A 85 -10.57 -11.48 20.20
CA ARG A 85 -11.88 -11.94 19.77
C ARG A 85 -12.26 -11.40 18.39
N VAL A 86 -12.05 -10.12 18.16
CA VAL A 86 -12.33 -9.47 16.87
C VAL A 86 -11.48 -10.11 15.74
N ILE A 87 -10.19 -10.30 15.96
CA ILE A 87 -9.28 -10.93 15.00
C ILE A 87 -9.67 -12.40 14.74
N ALA A 88 -10.05 -13.14 15.79
CA ALA A 88 -10.56 -14.51 15.63
C ALA A 88 -11.85 -14.55 14.80
N ALA A 89 -12.74 -13.56 15.00
CA ALA A 89 -13.97 -13.45 14.23
C ALA A 89 -13.73 -13.08 12.75
N PHE A 90 -12.79 -12.17 12.45
CA PHE A 90 -12.37 -11.91 11.07
C PHE A 90 -11.89 -13.18 10.36
N ARG A 91 -11.13 -14.02 11.06
CA ARG A 91 -10.73 -15.32 10.52
C ARG A 91 -11.90 -16.27 10.35
N ALA A 92 -12.73 -16.42 11.37
CA ALA A 92 -13.83 -17.38 11.36
C ALA A 92 -14.88 -17.05 10.32
N ASN A 93 -15.28 -15.78 10.24
CA ASN A 93 -16.37 -15.34 9.38
C ASN A 93 -15.94 -15.12 7.93
N LEU A 94 -14.71 -14.62 7.71
CA LEU A 94 -14.24 -14.19 6.39
C LEU A 94 -13.07 -15.05 5.88
N GLY A 95 -12.40 -15.78 6.77
CA GLY A 95 -11.13 -16.45 6.45
C GLY A 95 -9.96 -15.47 6.27
N ALA A 96 -10.06 -14.27 6.84
CA ALA A 96 -9.02 -13.28 6.77
C ALA A 96 -7.74 -13.71 7.52
N ASN A 97 -6.61 -13.21 7.05
CA ASN A 97 -5.28 -13.41 7.63
C ASN A 97 -4.49 -12.11 7.76
N THR A 98 -5.09 -10.99 7.37
CA THR A 98 -4.48 -9.66 7.37
C THR A 98 -5.46 -8.65 7.99
N VAL A 99 -4.94 -7.73 8.77
CA VAL A 99 -5.69 -6.57 9.26
C VAL A 99 -4.88 -5.30 9.02
N ARG A 100 -5.52 -4.25 8.49
CA ARG A 100 -4.94 -2.92 8.38
C ARG A 100 -5.47 -2.06 9.50
N LEU A 101 -4.57 -1.35 10.19
CA LEU A 101 -4.83 -0.61 11.41
C LEU A 101 -4.33 0.83 11.28
N PRO A 102 -5.17 1.83 11.56
CA PRO A 102 -4.77 3.23 11.55
C PRO A 102 -3.94 3.59 12.77
N ILE A 103 -2.98 4.47 12.59
CA ILE A 103 -2.28 5.17 13.67
C ILE A 103 -2.19 6.66 13.36
N ASN A 104 -2.05 7.45 14.42
CA ASN A 104 -1.69 8.87 14.33
C ASN A 104 -0.75 9.24 15.49
N PRO A 105 -0.13 10.44 15.48
CA PRO A 105 0.76 10.89 16.55
C PRO A 105 0.09 10.89 17.93
N TYR A 106 -1.19 11.23 18.03
CA TYR A 106 -1.93 11.24 19.30
C TYR A 106 -2.05 9.84 19.90
N THR A 107 -2.24 8.81 19.06
CA THR A 107 -2.29 7.42 19.48
C THR A 107 -0.92 6.93 19.98
N VAL A 108 0.14 7.21 19.20
CA VAL A 108 1.44 6.56 19.39
C VAL A 108 2.35 7.33 20.35
N ASN A 109 2.37 8.65 20.27
CA ASN A 109 3.20 9.49 21.15
C ASN A 109 2.56 9.73 22.53
N GLY A 110 1.29 9.32 22.69
CA GLY A 110 0.52 9.48 23.93
C GLY A 110 0.48 8.23 24.81
N ALA A 111 -0.19 8.38 25.95
CA ALA A 111 -0.35 7.29 26.92
C ALA A 111 -1.15 6.09 26.37
N TYR A 112 -2.03 6.33 25.40
CA TYR A 112 -2.88 5.30 24.79
C TYR A 112 -2.09 4.25 24.01
N TRP A 113 -0.88 4.56 23.53
CA TRP A 113 -0.03 3.61 22.81
C TRP A 113 0.17 2.30 23.56
N LYS A 114 0.33 2.37 24.87
CA LYS A 114 0.49 1.18 25.70
C LYS A 114 -0.70 0.21 25.55
N SER A 115 -1.90 0.73 25.46
CA SER A 115 -3.12 -0.06 25.26
C SER A 115 -3.29 -0.46 23.80
N TYR A 116 -3.11 0.46 22.86
CA TYR A 116 -3.26 0.24 21.43
C TYR A 116 -2.36 -0.90 20.90
N ARG A 117 -1.14 -1.03 21.43
CA ARG A 117 -0.26 -2.16 21.11
C ARG A 117 -0.91 -3.52 21.34
N GLY A 118 -1.84 -3.63 22.27
CA GLY A 118 -2.59 -4.86 22.49
C GLY A 118 -3.32 -5.37 21.24
N VAL A 119 -3.73 -4.47 20.32
CA VAL A 119 -4.35 -4.86 19.04
C VAL A 119 -3.34 -5.52 18.11
N ILE A 120 -2.19 -4.86 17.91
CA ILE A 120 -1.12 -5.33 17.03
C ILE A 120 -0.57 -6.67 17.54
N ASP A 121 -0.36 -6.76 18.83
CA ASP A 121 0.18 -7.96 19.50
C ASP A 121 -0.82 -9.13 19.42
N ALA A 122 -2.14 -8.88 19.63
CA ALA A 122 -3.17 -9.90 19.52
C ALA A 122 -3.31 -10.44 18.08
N ALA A 123 -3.27 -9.56 17.08
CA ALA A 123 -3.32 -9.95 15.68
C ALA A 123 -2.06 -10.75 15.28
N SER A 124 -0.88 -10.27 15.66
CA SER A 124 0.38 -10.96 15.40
C SER A 124 0.45 -12.34 16.06
N ALA A 125 0.01 -12.46 17.33
CA ALA A 125 -0.02 -13.71 18.07
C ALA A 125 -0.93 -14.76 17.40
N GLN A 126 -2.02 -14.32 16.75
CA GLN A 126 -2.89 -15.18 15.97
C GLN A 126 -2.41 -15.43 14.53
N GLY A 127 -1.23 -14.95 14.18
CA GLY A 127 -0.63 -15.18 12.87
C GLY A 127 -1.13 -14.27 11.75
N PHE A 128 -1.87 -13.21 12.08
CA PHE A 128 -2.25 -12.20 11.09
C PHE A 128 -1.04 -11.38 10.63
N LYS A 129 -1.06 -10.95 9.39
CA LYS A 129 -0.28 -9.81 8.93
C LYS A 129 -0.98 -8.55 9.41
N VAL A 130 -0.21 -7.59 9.90
CA VAL A 130 -0.73 -6.33 10.44
C VAL A 130 -0.10 -5.19 9.62
N ILE A 131 -0.90 -4.48 8.86
CA ILE A 131 -0.47 -3.27 8.16
C ILE A 131 -0.79 -2.08 9.08
N VAL A 132 0.23 -1.37 9.53
CA VAL A 132 0.08 -0.18 10.36
C VAL A 132 0.25 1.03 9.48
N SER A 133 -0.79 1.86 9.36
CA SER A 133 -0.85 2.99 8.44
C SER A 133 -1.07 4.31 9.19
N TYR A 134 -0.30 5.35 8.84
CA TYR A 134 -0.51 6.69 9.38
C TYR A 134 -1.71 7.36 8.70
N TRP A 135 -2.61 7.89 9.50
CA TRP A 135 -3.70 8.80 9.10
C TRP A 135 -3.41 10.22 9.61
N GLU A 136 -3.62 11.20 8.76
CA GLU A 136 -3.63 12.61 9.14
C GLU A 136 -4.78 12.93 10.10
N GLY A 137 -4.71 14.07 10.80
CA GLY A 137 -5.79 14.59 11.62
C GLY A 137 -6.87 15.33 10.81
N THR A 138 -7.87 15.87 11.53
CA THR A 138 -8.91 16.72 10.93
C THR A 138 -8.51 18.19 10.89
N GLY A 139 -7.54 18.59 11.70
CA GLY A 139 -7.11 20.00 11.85
C GLY A 139 -6.51 20.59 10.59
N ALA A 140 -5.86 19.79 9.75
CA ALA A 140 -5.34 20.16 8.44
C ALA A 140 -6.39 20.12 7.31
N ASN A 141 -7.68 19.98 7.64
CA ASN A 141 -8.78 19.83 6.69
C ASN A 141 -8.71 18.56 5.82
N LYS A 142 -8.00 17.54 6.28
CA LYS A 142 -7.76 16.30 5.53
C LYS A 142 -7.16 16.62 4.15
N ASP A 143 -6.06 17.39 4.15
CA ASP A 143 -5.46 17.89 2.92
C ASP A 143 -4.50 16.91 2.25
N GLY A 144 -4.33 15.70 2.83
CA GLY A 144 -3.48 14.66 2.28
C GLY A 144 -1.99 14.94 2.42
N LEU A 145 -1.62 15.75 3.40
CA LEU A 145 -0.23 16.05 3.76
C LEU A 145 0.10 15.51 5.15
N ILE A 146 1.38 15.38 5.46
CA ILE A 146 1.83 15.12 6.82
C ILE A 146 1.62 16.40 7.63
N ASP A 147 0.70 16.35 8.62
CA ASP A 147 0.31 17.51 9.42
C ASP A 147 1.51 18.21 10.10
N ASP A 148 2.36 17.43 10.74
CA ASP A 148 3.51 17.94 11.49
C ASP A 148 4.65 16.90 11.55
N GLU A 149 5.76 17.18 10.88
CA GLU A 149 6.94 16.32 10.92
C GLU A 149 7.53 16.18 12.32
N ALA A 150 7.38 17.19 13.22
CA ALA A 150 7.90 17.11 14.57
C ALA A 150 7.19 16.05 15.44
N THR A 151 5.98 15.66 15.08
CA THR A 151 5.23 14.58 15.75
C THR A 151 5.19 13.30 14.94
N TYR A 152 5.22 13.38 13.61
CA TYR A 152 5.20 12.26 12.69
C TYR A 152 6.45 11.35 12.81
N TRP A 153 7.65 11.92 12.80
CA TRP A 153 8.87 11.12 12.91
C TRP A 153 9.01 10.41 14.26
N PRO A 154 8.79 11.06 15.42
CA PRO A 154 8.77 10.37 16.71
C PRO A 154 7.71 9.26 16.82
N MET A 155 6.55 9.41 16.15
CA MET A 155 5.56 8.37 16.04
C MET A 155 6.14 7.14 15.34
N TRP A 156 6.75 7.31 14.17
CA TRP A 156 7.36 6.21 13.43
C TRP A 156 8.56 5.61 14.16
N ASP A 157 9.40 6.41 14.82
CA ASP A 157 10.49 5.90 15.65
C ASP A 157 9.97 4.94 16.73
N THR A 158 8.87 5.32 17.38
CA THR A 158 8.22 4.51 18.42
C THR A 158 7.67 3.20 17.84
N VAL A 159 6.98 3.25 16.69
CA VAL A 159 6.40 2.08 16.02
C VAL A 159 7.50 1.14 15.51
N ILE A 160 8.51 1.68 14.83
CA ILE A 160 9.62 0.90 14.27
C ILE A 160 10.42 0.25 15.39
N LYS A 161 10.75 0.98 16.44
CA LYS A 161 11.42 0.42 17.62
C LYS A 161 10.67 -0.76 18.22
N ALA A 162 9.34 -0.70 18.25
CA ALA A 162 8.50 -1.76 18.79
C ALA A 162 8.39 -2.97 17.87
N TYR A 163 8.35 -2.78 16.52
CA TYR A 163 7.90 -3.82 15.61
C TYR A 163 8.83 -4.14 14.43
N GLN A 164 10.00 -3.49 14.28
CA GLN A 164 10.92 -3.76 13.18
C GLN A 164 11.36 -5.24 13.08
N HIS A 165 11.37 -5.96 14.20
CA HIS A 165 11.75 -7.38 14.23
C HIS A 165 10.54 -8.34 14.15
N ASN A 166 9.30 -7.83 14.21
CA ASN A 166 8.11 -8.64 14.04
C ASN A 166 7.77 -8.79 12.55
N LYS A 167 8.09 -9.94 11.97
CA LYS A 167 7.90 -10.23 10.54
C LYS A 167 6.43 -10.20 10.07
N ARG A 168 5.47 -10.07 10.99
CA ARG A 168 4.04 -9.98 10.67
C ARG A 168 3.54 -8.54 10.60
N VAL A 169 4.34 -7.55 11.04
CA VAL A 169 3.96 -6.14 11.02
C VAL A 169 4.58 -5.47 9.80
N TYR A 170 3.73 -4.83 9.03
CA TYR A 170 4.04 -4.05 7.83
C TYR A 170 3.76 -2.58 8.13
N PHE A 171 4.41 -1.69 7.41
CA PHE A 171 4.39 -0.26 7.67
C PHE A 171 3.95 0.48 6.41
N GLU A 172 2.96 1.33 6.54
CA GLU A 172 2.47 2.20 5.48
C GLU A 172 2.66 3.65 5.91
N PRO A 173 3.66 4.35 5.33
CA PRO A 173 4.07 5.68 5.76
C PRO A 173 2.94 6.70 5.86
N MET A 174 1.97 6.64 4.95
CA MET A 174 0.81 7.54 4.97
C MET A 174 -0.35 6.93 4.19
N ASN A 175 -1.55 7.07 4.73
CA ASN A 175 -2.82 6.85 4.04
C ASN A 175 -3.12 8.04 3.12
N GLU A 176 -3.48 7.77 1.87
CA GLU A 176 -4.04 8.74 0.91
C GLU A 176 -3.30 10.09 0.81
N PRO A 177 -2.06 10.11 0.32
CA PRO A 177 -1.24 11.32 0.27
C PRO A 177 -1.65 12.29 -0.88
N HIS A 178 -2.93 12.63 -0.97
CA HIS A 178 -3.52 13.36 -2.09
C HIS A 178 -3.14 14.85 -2.17
N GLY A 179 -2.56 15.40 -1.11
CA GLY A 179 -2.03 16.76 -1.10
C GLY A 179 -0.68 16.91 -1.79
N TYR A 180 0.03 15.82 -2.01
CA TYR A 180 1.30 15.79 -2.72
C TYR A 180 1.11 15.60 -4.22
N THR A 181 1.99 16.20 -5.02
CA THR A 181 2.21 15.72 -6.38
C THR A 181 2.85 14.33 -6.36
N GLU A 182 2.77 13.59 -7.47
CA GLU A 182 3.38 12.25 -7.59
C GLU A 182 4.88 12.24 -7.23
N THR A 183 5.60 13.28 -7.65
CA THR A 183 7.04 13.42 -7.37
C THR A 183 7.31 13.70 -5.89
N GLU A 184 6.57 14.63 -5.29
CA GLU A 184 6.72 14.98 -3.87
C GLU A 184 6.36 13.81 -2.97
N TRP A 185 5.32 13.04 -3.34
CA TRP A 185 4.99 11.83 -2.60
C TRP A 185 6.09 10.76 -2.73
N ALA A 186 6.61 10.52 -3.92
CA ALA A 186 7.71 9.59 -4.12
C ALA A 186 8.98 10.01 -3.34
N ASP A 187 9.27 11.32 -3.25
CA ASP A 187 10.37 11.87 -2.46
C ASP A 187 10.13 11.63 -0.96
N THR A 188 8.92 11.87 -0.48
CA THR A 188 8.51 11.65 0.92
C THR A 188 8.59 10.18 1.31
N ALA A 189 8.09 9.27 0.46
CA ALA A 189 8.19 7.83 0.67
C ALA A 189 9.65 7.35 0.66
N ALA A 190 10.48 7.87 -0.24
CA ALA A 190 11.92 7.57 -0.28
C ALA A 190 12.64 8.10 0.97
N LYS A 191 12.28 9.28 1.48
CA LYS A 191 12.78 9.84 2.74
C LYS A 191 12.46 8.91 3.91
N TRP A 192 11.23 8.39 3.98
CA TRP A 192 10.84 7.41 5.01
C TRP A 192 11.67 6.13 4.93
N LEU A 193 11.85 5.55 3.74
CA LEU A 193 12.68 4.36 3.53
C LEU A 193 14.16 4.58 3.94
N ALA A 194 14.68 5.77 3.70
CA ALA A 194 16.04 6.16 4.09
C ALA A 194 16.18 6.33 5.60
N ALA A 195 15.13 6.82 6.28
CA ALA A 195 15.11 6.99 7.74
C ALA A 195 15.10 5.64 8.47
N TYR A 196 14.48 4.61 7.89
CA TYR A 196 14.32 3.29 8.52
C TYR A 196 14.97 2.15 7.73
N PRO A 197 16.30 2.17 7.50
CA PRO A 197 17.00 1.16 6.68
C PRO A 197 17.01 -0.24 7.31
N SER A 198 16.68 -0.35 8.59
CA SER A 198 16.52 -1.64 9.28
C SER A 198 15.23 -2.37 8.93
N VAL A 199 14.26 -1.67 8.35
CA VAL A 199 13.00 -2.27 7.89
C VAL A 199 13.18 -2.84 6.48
N PRO A 200 13.01 -4.14 6.28
CA PRO A 200 13.03 -4.73 4.94
C PRO A 200 11.99 -4.09 4.03
N ARG A 201 12.33 -3.81 2.78
CA ARG A 201 11.44 -3.15 1.83
C ARG A 201 10.16 -3.95 1.55
N ASP A 202 10.22 -5.27 1.60
CA ASP A 202 9.09 -6.18 1.49
C ASP A 202 8.17 -6.20 2.72
N ARG A 203 8.39 -5.26 3.64
CA ARG A 203 7.51 -4.97 4.79
C ARG A 203 6.99 -3.53 4.77
N VAL A 204 7.19 -2.80 3.69
CA VAL A 204 6.70 -1.43 3.53
C VAL A 204 5.68 -1.38 2.41
N PHE A 205 4.55 -0.76 2.69
CA PHE A 205 3.51 -0.39 1.73
C PHE A 205 3.70 1.07 1.36
N VAL A 206 3.92 1.35 0.10
CA VAL A 206 3.94 2.73 -0.41
C VAL A 206 2.60 3.01 -1.04
N SER A 207 1.92 4.01 -0.52
CA SER A 207 0.64 4.47 -1.05
C SER A 207 0.76 4.89 -2.50
N GLY A 208 -0.26 4.59 -3.28
CA GLY A 208 -0.43 5.16 -4.61
C GLY A 208 -0.51 6.70 -4.55
N ALA A 209 -0.37 7.36 -5.68
CA ALA A 209 -0.55 8.80 -5.74
C ALA A 209 -2.03 9.17 -5.56
N GLY A 210 -2.29 10.44 -5.23
CA GLY A 210 -3.63 10.91 -4.93
C GLY A 210 -4.20 10.22 -3.70
N TYR A 211 -5.45 9.83 -3.76
CA TYR A 211 -6.13 9.02 -2.74
C TYR A 211 -5.75 7.53 -2.82
N ASN A 212 -4.49 7.19 -3.04
CA ASN A 212 -4.00 5.86 -3.41
C ASN A 212 -4.70 5.32 -4.69
N ASP A 213 -5.27 6.19 -5.50
CA ASP A 213 -6.14 5.81 -6.60
C ASP A 213 -5.41 5.28 -7.84
N HIS A 214 -4.08 5.41 -7.89
CA HIS A 214 -3.24 4.77 -8.91
C HIS A 214 -1.81 4.54 -8.42
N VAL A 215 -1.22 3.42 -8.83
CA VAL A 215 0.10 3.02 -8.33
C VAL A 215 1.22 3.13 -9.37
N THR A 216 0.90 3.54 -10.58
CA THR A 216 1.83 3.50 -11.72
C THR A 216 3.06 4.38 -11.54
N SER A 217 2.91 5.59 -10.98
CA SER A 217 4.00 6.53 -10.73
C SER A 217 4.96 6.03 -9.64
N VAL A 218 4.44 5.61 -8.48
CA VAL A 218 5.27 5.06 -7.39
C VAL A 218 5.89 3.70 -7.76
N CYS A 219 5.24 2.94 -8.62
CA CYS A 219 5.78 1.70 -9.16
C CYS A 219 7.00 1.93 -10.06
N ALA A 220 6.96 2.99 -10.87
CA ALA A 220 8.03 3.34 -11.80
C ALA A 220 9.27 3.94 -11.10
N ASP A 221 9.13 4.47 -9.87
CA ASP A 221 10.24 5.09 -9.16
C ASP A 221 11.25 4.02 -8.67
N PRO A 222 12.50 4.04 -9.13
CA PRO A 222 13.51 3.06 -8.75
C PRO A 222 13.88 3.09 -7.26
N ARG A 223 13.67 4.22 -6.58
CA ARG A 223 13.96 4.38 -5.14
C ARG A 223 12.99 3.57 -4.29
N LEU A 224 11.76 3.33 -4.80
CA LEU A 224 10.68 2.60 -4.14
C LEU A 224 10.64 1.12 -4.50
N LYS A 225 11.60 0.63 -5.28
CA LYS A 225 11.67 -0.76 -5.70
C LYS A 225 11.81 -1.71 -4.51
N GLY A 226 11.05 -2.80 -4.53
CA GLY A 226 11.05 -3.83 -3.50
C GLY A 226 10.00 -3.62 -2.40
N THR A 227 9.28 -2.49 -2.39
CA THR A 227 8.12 -2.27 -1.51
C THR A 227 6.85 -2.85 -2.12
N TYR A 228 5.84 -3.11 -1.29
CA TYR A 228 4.46 -3.25 -1.76
C TYR A 228 3.89 -1.88 -2.11
N LEU A 229 2.81 -1.88 -2.87
CA LEU A 229 2.08 -0.67 -3.28
C LEU A 229 0.65 -0.78 -2.78
N SER A 230 0.16 0.28 -2.16
CA SER A 230 -1.19 0.41 -1.64
C SER A 230 -2.08 1.05 -2.70
N LEU A 231 -3.16 0.37 -3.07
CA LEU A 231 -4.19 0.86 -4.00
C LEU A 231 -5.51 0.98 -3.26
N HIS A 232 -6.16 2.14 -3.39
CA HIS A 232 -7.53 2.35 -2.97
C HIS A 232 -8.42 2.48 -4.21
N ASP A 233 -9.60 1.90 -4.14
CA ASP A 233 -10.59 2.02 -5.22
C ASP A 233 -12.01 1.93 -4.65
N TYR A 234 -12.90 2.80 -5.12
CA TYR A 234 -14.25 2.90 -4.60
C TYR A 234 -15.27 3.17 -5.69
N GLY A 235 -16.40 2.44 -5.63
CA GLY A 235 -17.50 2.59 -6.56
C GLY A 235 -18.23 3.93 -6.52
N PHE A 236 -18.03 4.76 -5.49
CA PHE A 236 -18.61 6.11 -5.43
C PHE A 236 -17.77 7.17 -6.14
N TRP A 237 -16.53 6.88 -6.52
CA TRP A 237 -15.71 7.84 -7.28
C TRP A 237 -16.19 8.04 -8.70
N LYS A 238 -16.88 7.05 -9.24
CA LYS A 238 -17.42 7.07 -10.60
C LYS A 238 -18.75 6.31 -10.66
N ASP A 239 -19.54 6.60 -11.66
CA ASP A 239 -20.77 5.91 -11.97
C ASP A 239 -20.65 5.30 -13.37
N TYR A 240 -20.08 4.11 -13.44
CA TYR A 240 -19.96 3.36 -14.68
C TYR A 240 -21.19 2.50 -14.94
N ALA A 241 -21.67 2.50 -16.18
CA ALA A 241 -22.86 1.76 -16.55
C ALA A 241 -22.65 0.25 -16.55
N THR A 242 -21.39 -0.20 -16.70
CA THR A 242 -21.10 -1.61 -16.93
C THR A 242 -19.94 -2.10 -16.06
N TYR A 243 -19.94 -3.41 -15.84
CA TYR A 243 -18.84 -4.14 -15.24
C TYR A 243 -17.52 -3.97 -16.01
N ASP A 244 -17.55 -4.01 -17.34
CA ASP A 244 -16.33 -3.93 -18.16
C ASP A 244 -15.65 -2.57 -18.05
N GLU A 245 -16.40 -1.50 -17.88
CA GLU A 245 -15.85 -0.16 -17.62
C GLU A 245 -15.11 -0.13 -16.27
N TRP A 246 -15.67 -0.76 -15.23
CA TRP A 246 -14.98 -0.90 -13.94
C TRP A 246 -13.71 -1.74 -14.06
N VAL A 247 -13.74 -2.86 -14.76
CA VAL A 247 -12.53 -3.69 -15.02
C VAL A 247 -11.45 -2.88 -15.70
N ALA A 248 -11.82 -2.08 -16.72
CA ALA A 248 -10.87 -1.28 -17.47
C ALA A 248 -10.25 -0.17 -16.59
N ASP A 249 -11.05 0.51 -15.79
CA ASP A 249 -10.59 1.57 -14.87
C ASP A 249 -9.63 0.99 -13.83
N ILE A 250 -10.00 -0.08 -13.14
CA ILE A 250 -9.18 -0.74 -12.12
C ILE A 250 -7.83 -1.21 -12.72
N LYS A 251 -7.87 -1.88 -13.88
CA LYS A 251 -6.64 -2.31 -14.56
C LYS A 251 -5.77 -1.12 -14.98
N GLY A 252 -6.37 0.00 -15.40
CA GLY A 252 -5.65 1.24 -15.72
C GLY A 252 -4.91 1.83 -14.53
N ARG A 253 -5.52 1.84 -13.35
CA ARG A 253 -4.92 2.32 -12.09
C ARG A 253 -3.74 1.47 -11.62
N ILE A 254 -3.79 0.16 -11.90
CA ILE A 254 -2.75 -0.82 -11.54
C ILE A 254 -1.61 -0.82 -12.56
N GLY A 255 -1.90 -0.69 -13.85
CA GLY A 255 -0.94 -0.87 -14.93
C GLY A 255 -0.20 -2.22 -14.82
N ASP A 256 1.10 -2.24 -15.07
CA ASP A 256 1.94 -3.45 -15.01
C ASP A 256 2.42 -3.80 -13.59
N CYS A 257 1.86 -3.15 -12.56
CA CYS A 257 2.36 -3.18 -11.18
C CYS A 257 1.66 -4.21 -10.28
N ALA A 258 0.75 -5.03 -10.82
CA ALA A 258 -0.07 -5.97 -10.06
C ALA A 258 0.73 -6.86 -9.09
N SER A 259 1.93 -7.31 -9.48
CA SER A 259 2.75 -8.20 -8.65
C SER A 259 3.27 -7.56 -7.35
N ARG A 260 3.19 -6.23 -7.23
CA ARG A 260 3.57 -5.47 -6.03
C ARG A 260 2.37 -4.85 -5.33
N THR A 261 1.22 -4.79 -5.99
CA THR A 261 0.04 -4.05 -5.54
C THR A 261 -0.86 -4.91 -4.66
N VAL A 262 -1.30 -4.34 -3.57
CA VAL A 262 -2.41 -4.82 -2.74
C VAL A 262 -3.50 -3.75 -2.82
N ALA A 263 -4.73 -4.14 -3.13
CA ALA A 263 -5.87 -3.25 -2.97
C ALA A 263 -6.26 -3.24 -1.48
N ASP A 264 -5.61 -2.37 -0.70
CA ASP A 264 -5.75 -2.39 0.75
C ASP A 264 -6.86 -1.46 1.30
N GLU A 265 -7.53 -0.76 0.36
CA GLU A 265 -8.90 -0.27 0.57
C GLU A 265 -9.74 -0.44 -0.69
N PHE A 266 -10.89 -1.07 -0.53
CA PHE A 266 -11.99 -1.13 -1.50
C PHE A 266 -13.25 -1.53 -0.75
N GLY A 267 -14.40 -1.02 -1.14
CA GLY A 267 -15.61 -1.29 -0.41
C GLY A 267 -16.87 -0.79 -1.08
N ALA A 268 -18.01 -1.27 -0.57
CA ALA A 268 -19.34 -0.89 -1.02
C ALA A 268 -20.35 -1.03 0.12
N PRO A 269 -21.58 -0.45 0.00
CA PRO A 269 -22.59 -0.53 1.04
C PRO A 269 -23.01 -1.96 1.36
N MET A 270 -22.78 -2.43 2.58
CA MET A 270 -23.14 -3.79 3.02
C MET A 270 -24.49 -3.86 3.74
N THR A 271 -25.06 -2.72 4.15
CA THR A 271 -26.33 -2.67 4.91
C THR A 271 -27.57 -2.39 4.06
N THR A 272 -27.41 -2.15 2.77
CA THR A 272 -28.47 -1.72 1.85
C THR A 272 -29.27 -2.87 1.23
N GLY A 273 -28.89 -4.13 1.52
CA GLY A 273 -29.57 -5.31 0.99
C GLY A 273 -29.16 -5.68 -0.44
N LEU A 274 -28.08 -5.06 -0.99
CA LEU A 274 -27.53 -5.43 -2.28
C LEU A 274 -27.01 -6.88 -2.27
N ASP A 275 -27.28 -7.60 -3.34
CA ASP A 275 -26.73 -8.93 -3.59
C ASP A 275 -25.56 -8.82 -4.58
N TYR A 276 -24.33 -8.88 -4.06
CA TYR A 276 -23.10 -8.79 -4.84
C TYR A 276 -22.81 -10.04 -5.68
N ASN A 277 -23.57 -11.12 -5.50
CA ASN A 277 -23.50 -12.33 -6.32
C ASN A 277 -24.52 -12.32 -7.46
N LYS A 278 -25.37 -11.29 -7.57
CA LYS A 278 -26.39 -11.20 -8.61
C LYS A 278 -25.73 -11.00 -9.99
N PRO A 279 -25.96 -11.89 -10.96
CA PRO A 279 -25.45 -11.69 -12.31
C PRO A 279 -26.19 -10.53 -13.01
N ASP A 280 -25.56 -9.93 -14.00
CA ASP A 280 -26.11 -8.86 -14.86
C ASP A 280 -26.79 -7.73 -14.09
N ALA A 281 -26.15 -7.28 -13.02
CA ALA A 281 -26.68 -6.21 -12.19
C ALA A 281 -26.61 -4.85 -12.91
N SER A 282 -27.65 -4.04 -12.74
CA SER A 282 -27.66 -2.64 -13.17
C SER A 282 -27.18 -1.68 -12.08
N ASP A 283 -26.91 -2.17 -10.88
CA ASP A 283 -26.43 -1.37 -9.77
C ASP A 283 -24.91 -1.14 -9.85
N ASN A 284 -24.51 0.13 -9.72
CA ASN A 284 -23.11 0.53 -9.83
C ASN A 284 -22.20 -0.18 -8.81
N PHE A 285 -22.62 -0.30 -7.55
CA PHE A 285 -21.83 -0.95 -6.51
C PHE A 285 -21.71 -2.46 -6.71
N VAL A 286 -22.75 -3.11 -7.26
CA VAL A 286 -22.69 -4.54 -7.58
C VAL A 286 -21.70 -4.77 -8.72
N ASN A 287 -21.80 -3.99 -9.81
CA ASN A 287 -20.84 -4.04 -10.93
C ASN A 287 -19.41 -3.79 -10.47
N TYR A 288 -19.23 -2.76 -9.65
CA TYR A 288 -17.93 -2.38 -9.09
C TYR A 288 -17.31 -3.52 -8.25
N ILE A 289 -18.01 -4.05 -7.25
CA ILE A 289 -17.48 -5.12 -6.37
C ILE A 289 -17.18 -6.39 -7.17
N GLN A 290 -18.01 -6.72 -8.15
CA GLN A 290 -17.73 -7.86 -9.03
C GLN A 290 -16.47 -7.62 -9.86
N ALA A 291 -16.36 -6.47 -10.51
CA ALA A 291 -15.20 -6.11 -11.32
C ALA A 291 -13.90 -6.07 -10.48
N ALA A 292 -13.94 -5.44 -9.31
CA ALA A 292 -12.80 -5.34 -8.41
C ALA A 292 -12.33 -6.74 -7.96
N THR A 293 -13.22 -7.55 -7.42
CA THR A 293 -12.88 -8.88 -6.89
C THR A 293 -12.44 -9.86 -7.98
N ASP A 294 -13.02 -9.78 -9.19
CA ASP A 294 -12.60 -10.59 -10.34
C ASP A 294 -11.22 -10.16 -10.85
N THR A 295 -10.98 -8.85 -10.94
CA THR A 295 -9.70 -8.29 -11.37
C THR A 295 -8.58 -8.64 -10.38
N PHE A 296 -8.81 -8.51 -9.07
CA PHE A 296 -7.81 -8.89 -8.06
C PHE A 296 -7.46 -10.37 -8.15
N ARG A 297 -8.45 -11.23 -8.34
CA ARG A 297 -8.24 -12.66 -8.55
C ARG A 297 -7.47 -12.96 -9.84
N GLU A 298 -7.87 -12.37 -10.97
CA GLU A 298 -7.22 -12.54 -12.28
C GLU A 298 -5.74 -12.15 -12.21
N LEU A 299 -5.47 -10.98 -11.62
CA LEU A 299 -4.11 -10.42 -11.50
C LEU A 299 -3.29 -11.05 -10.36
N LYS A 300 -3.88 -11.95 -9.57
CA LYS A 300 -3.27 -12.57 -8.38
C LYS A 300 -2.79 -11.52 -7.39
N MET A 301 -3.66 -10.59 -7.07
CA MET A 301 -3.41 -9.52 -6.11
C MET A 301 -3.98 -9.85 -4.73
N GLY A 302 -3.30 -9.39 -3.68
CA GLY A 302 -3.86 -9.30 -2.35
C GLY A 302 -4.90 -8.20 -2.25
N SER A 303 -5.84 -8.36 -1.30
CA SER A 303 -6.84 -7.33 -1.05
C SER A 303 -7.28 -7.29 0.42
N VAL A 304 -7.58 -6.08 0.90
CA VAL A 304 -7.96 -5.78 2.30
C VAL A 304 -9.17 -4.86 2.27
N TYR A 305 -10.34 -5.40 2.57
CA TYR A 305 -11.63 -4.72 2.43
C TYR A 305 -11.83 -3.58 3.44
N TRP A 306 -12.46 -2.49 3.01
CA TRP A 306 -12.81 -1.33 3.83
C TRP A 306 -14.32 -1.15 4.01
N PRO A 307 -14.77 -1.02 5.27
CA PRO A 307 -14.10 -1.54 6.44
C PRO A 307 -14.58 -2.97 6.77
N GLY A 308 -13.72 -3.77 7.34
CA GLY A 308 -14.15 -5.04 7.94
C GLY A 308 -14.98 -4.82 9.20
N LEU A 309 -14.58 -3.83 10.01
CA LEU A 309 -15.33 -3.39 11.17
C LEU A 309 -15.16 -1.88 11.37
N ARG A 310 -16.27 -1.17 11.28
CA ARG A 310 -16.44 0.23 11.67
C ARG A 310 -17.87 0.41 12.17
N THR A 311 -18.02 0.86 13.39
CA THR A 311 -19.34 1.06 14.00
C THR A 311 -20.11 2.15 13.25
N ASP A 312 -21.40 1.92 13.00
CA ASP A 312 -22.33 2.82 12.31
C ASP A 312 -21.97 3.16 10.85
N ASP A 313 -21.11 2.33 10.22
CA ASP A 313 -20.76 2.49 8.81
C ASP A 313 -21.57 1.52 7.92
N THR A 314 -22.19 2.08 6.88
CA THR A 314 -22.96 1.31 5.89
C THR A 314 -22.10 0.33 5.08
N TYR A 315 -20.80 0.58 4.95
CA TYR A 315 -19.81 -0.28 4.26
C TYR A 315 -19.27 -1.41 5.14
N SER A 316 -19.52 -1.35 6.46
CA SER A 316 -18.94 -2.33 7.40
C SER A 316 -19.42 -3.75 7.11
N LEU A 317 -18.45 -4.61 6.73
CA LEU A 317 -18.74 -6.01 6.38
C LEU A 317 -19.09 -6.87 7.59
N GLN A 318 -18.67 -6.44 8.78
CA GLN A 318 -18.99 -7.08 10.05
C GLN A 318 -19.64 -6.09 10.98
N THR A 319 -20.61 -6.55 11.74
CA THR A 319 -21.27 -5.77 12.82
C THR A 319 -20.79 -6.28 14.16
N LEU A 320 -20.40 -5.33 15.03
CA LEU A 320 -20.03 -5.63 16.40
C LEU A 320 -21.26 -5.95 17.23
N THR A 321 -21.22 -7.06 17.95
CA THR A 321 -22.34 -7.54 18.75
C THR A 321 -21.84 -8.11 20.08
N GLY A 322 -22.77 -8.35 21.00
CA GLY A 322 -22.49 -8.97 22.29
C GLY A 322 -22.07 -8.01 23.39
N ASP A 323 -21.50 -8.55 24.44
CA ASP A 323 -20.98 -7.81 25.58
C ASP A 323 -19.73 -7.00 25.16
N PRO A 324 -19.61 -5.72 25.55
CA PRO A 324 -18.42 -4.91 25.22
C PRO A 324 -17.08 -5.50 25.63
N ASP A 325 -17.05 -6.34 26.67
CA ASP A 325 -15.84 -7.04 27.09
C ASP A 325 -15.63 -8.40 26.43
N ARG A 326 -16.69 -8.90 25.78
CA ARG A 326 -16.69 -10.18 25.06
C ARG A 326 -17.32 -10.00 23.67
N PRO A 327 -16.79 -9.08 22.86
CA PRO A 327 -17.36 -8.81 21.55
C PRO A 327 -17.28 -10.05 20.64
N TRP A 328 -18.27 -10.15 19.78
CA TRP A 328 -18.27 -11.04 18.63
C TRP A 328 -18.77 -10.31 17.40
N LEU A 329 -18.51 -10.84 16.22
CA LEU A 329 -18.87 -10.20 14.96
C LEU A 329 -19.87 -11.06 14.20
N ALA A 330 -20.89 -10.40 13.65
CA ALA A 330 -21.80 -11.00 12.69
C ALA A 330 -21.47 -10.44 11.29
N THR A 331 -21.56 -11.28 10.26
CA THR A 331 -21.41 -10.81 8.87
C THR A 331 -22.62 -10.00 8.46
N THR A 332 -22.41 -8.77 8.01
CA THR A 332 -23.49 -7.84 7.62
C THR A 332 -24.11 -8.24 6.27
N ASN A 333 -23.27 -8.61 5.31
CA ASN A 333 -23.69 -9.02 3.97
C ASN A 333 -22.92 -10.27 3.52
N GLN A 334 -23.65 -11.37 3.38
CA GLN A 334 -23.02 -12.66 3.01
C GLN A 334 -22.50 -12.63 1.57
N SER A 335 -23.22 -12.03 0.62
CA SER A 335 -22.77 -11.95 -0.76
C SER A 335 -21.49 -11.10 -0.91
N GLY A 336 -21.35 -10.05 -0.10
CA GLY A 336 -20.10 -9.29 0.00
C GLY A 336 -18.95 -10.15 0.54
N ALA A 337 -19.18 -10.92 1.60
CA ALA A 337 -18.19 -11.87 2.13
C ALA A 337 -17.81 -12.95 1.11
N ASP A 338 -18.76 -13.45 0.33
CA ASP A 338 -18.52 -14.43 -0.75
C ASP A 338 -17.63 -13.83 -1.84
N ARG A 339 -17.82 -12.55 -2.19
CA ARG A 339 -16.96 -11.83 -3.16
C ARG A 339 -15.52 -11.67 -2.65
N LEU A 340 -15.32 -11.41 -1.36
CA LEU A 340 -13.98 -11.42 -0.77
C LEU A 340 -13.34 -12.80 -0.84
N ALA A 341 -14.08 -13.83 -0.45
CA ALA A 341 -13.59 -15.20 -0.53
C ALA A 341 -13.20 -15.56 -1.98
N TRP A 342 -13.96 -15.10 -2.96
CA TRP A 342 -13.66 -15.26 -4.38
C TRP A 342 -12.37 -14.54 -4.79
N ALA A 343 -12.19 -13.25 -4.43
CA ALA A 343 -10.97 -12.49 -4.68
C ALA A 343 -9.73 -13.20 -4.14
N TRP A 344 -9.86 -13.84 -2.97
CA TRP A 344 -8.78 -14.57 -2.30
C TRP A 344 -8.57 -16.00 -2.79
N GLY A 345 -9.12 -16.35 -3.96
CA GLY A 345 -8.92 -17.67 -4.56
C GLY A 345 -9.84 -18.76 -4.03
N ARG A 346 -10.84 -18.43 -3.21
CA ARG A 346 -11.80 -19.34 -2.59
C ARG A 346 -13.21 -19.11 -3.15
N GLY A 347 -14.17 -19.95 -2.77
CA GLY A 347 -15.56 -19.78 -3.17
C GLY A 347 -15.86 -20.23 -4.60
N ARG A 348 -17.06 -19.90 -5.07
CA ARG A 348 -17.55 -20.21 -6.42
C ARG A 348 -17.65 -18.95 -7.27
N PRO A 349 -17.39 -19.02 -8.57
CA PRO A 349 -17.62 -17.88 -9.45
C PRO A 349 -19.11 -17.52 -9.49
N VAL A 350 -19.40 -16.23 -9.62
CA VAL A 350 -20.73 -15.81 -10.08
C VAL A 350 -20.79 -16.14 -11.56
N THR A 351 -21.72 -17.00 -11.95
CA THR A 351 -22.00 -17.24 -13.37
C THR A 351 -22.74 -16.02 -13.91
N ARG A 352 -22.16 -15.34 -14.86
CA ARG A 352 -22.75 -14.24 -15.64
C ARG A 352 -23.44 -14.77 -16.84
#